data_3ef4fd4dc093a814e13afee01d696bb6
#
_entry.id   3ef4fd4dc093a814e13afee01d696bb6
#
_cell.length_a   1.000
_cell.length_b   1.000
_cell.length_c   1.000
_cell.angle_alpha   90.00
_cell.angle_beta   90.00
_cell.angle_gamma   90.00
#
_symmetry.space_group_name_H-M   'P 1'
#
loop_
_entity.id
_entity.type
_entity.pdbx_description
1 polymer ?
#
loop_
_entity_poly.entity_id
_entity_poly.type
_entity_poly.pdbx_seq_one_letter_code
_entity_poly.pdbx_strand_id
1 'polypeptide(L)'
;MSQNTDLSIYPRSGDKETVYLKNVVTDPNIHIEDYTIYNDFVHDPRDFEKNNVLYHYPINGDRLIIGKFCSIACGAKFIFNSANHTLSSISTYPFPIFFEEWDLDVKNITKAWANKGDIVIGNDVWIGYEAVIFPGVTIGDGAVIGTRALVTKDVPPYTIVGGVPAKPIRKRFDPETIDLLLKTKWWDWPKERIAKHFLPNSSRVW
;
A
#
# COMPACT_ATOMS: atom_id res chain seq x y z
N MET A 1 24.17 8.05 -3.54
CA MET A 1 24.67 6.66 -3.38
C MET A 1 23.67 5.96 -2.47
N SER A 2 22.88 5.05 -3.02
CA SER A 2 21.90 4.25 -2.27
C SER A 2 22.67 3.42 -1.26
N GLN A 3 22.51 3.68 0.03
CA GLN A 3 23.01 2.81 1.08
C GLN A 3 22.29 1.48 0.91
N ASN A 4 23.09 0.44 0.69
CA ASN A 4 22.66 -0.94 0.62
C ASN A 4 21.90 -1.26 1.91
N THR A 5 20.58 -1.19 1.91
CA THR A 5 19.76 -1.72 2.99
C THR A 5 20.07 -3.19 3.08
N ASP A 6 20.49 -3.60 4.26
CA ASP A 6 20.84 -4.96 4.62
C ASP A 6 19.88 -5.95 3.95
N LEU A 7 20.41 -6.94 3.25
CA LEU A 7 19.66 -7.98 2.53
C LEU A 7 18.85 -8.89 3.47
N SER A 8 18.69 -8.51 4.74
CA SER A 8 17.86 -9.22 5.72
C SER A 8 16.40 -9.19 5.30
N ILE A 9 15.77 -10.36 5.20
CA ILE A 9 14.33 -10.49 4.98
C ILE A 9 13.60 -10.09 6.26
N TYR A 10 14.11 -10.50 7.42
CA TYR A 10 13.47 -10.33 8.71
C TYR A 10 14.10 -9.19 9.51
N PRO A 11 13.32 -8.19 9.98
CA PRO A 11 13.86 -7.07 10.77
C PRO A 11 14.34 -7.47 12.15
N ARG A 12 13.87 -8.60 12.69
CA ARG A 12 14.20 -9.08 14.04
C ARG A 12 14.66 -10.52 14.00
N SER A 13 15.71 -10.84 14.78
CA SER A 13 16.15 -12.21 14.99
C SER A 13 15.04 -13.02 15.68
N GLY A 14 14.75 -14.21 15.12
CA GLY A 14 13.74 -15.13 15.66
C GLY A 14 12.28 -14.80 15.33
N ASP A 15 11.98 -13.65 14.76
CA ASP A 15 10.66 -13.29 14.24
C ASP A 15 10.58 -13.62 12.75
N LYS A 16 9.66 -14.50 12.37
CA LYS A 16 9.41 -14.85 10.97
C LYS A 16 8.04 -14.38 10.46
N GLU A 17 7.27 -13.72 11.30
CA GLU A 17 5.96 -13.18 10.95
C GLU A 17 6.08 -11.77 10.33
N THR A 18 7.23 -11.10 10.48
CA THR A 18 7.46 -9.76 9.95
C THR A 18 8.60 -9.77 8.93
N VAL A 19 8.38 -9.17 7.76
CA VAL A 19 9.38 -9.04 6.69
C VAL A 19 9.57 -7.59 6.26
N TYR A 20 10.77 -7.26 5.76
CA TYR A 20 10.95 -6.08 4.91
C TYR A 20 10.42 -6.40 3.51
N LEU A 21 9.32 -5.76 3.11
CA LEU A 21 8.65 -6.06 1.84
C LEU A 21 9.55 -5.91 0.62
N LYS A 22 10.41 -4.90 0.61
CA LYS A 22 11.37 -4.67 -0.48
C LYS A 22 12.22 -5.89 -0.80
N ASN A 23 12.51 -6.74 0.20
CA ASN A 23 13.40 -7.89 0.08
C ASN A 23 12.67 -9.21 -0.26
N VAL A 24 11.34 -9.18 -0.38
CA VAL A 24 10.52 -10.37 -0.71
C VAL A 24 9.67 -10.17 -1.97
N VAL A 25 9.42 -8.94 -2.36
CA VAL A 25 8.66 -8.60 -3.57
C VAL A 25 9.54 -8.75 -4.81
N THR A 26 8.99 -9.37 -5.85
CA THR A 26 9.69 -9.67 -7.10
C THR A 26 9.00 -9.12 -8.36
N ASP A 27 7.70 -8.80 -8.29
CA ASP A 27 6.94 -8.24 -9.41
C ASP A 27 7.47 -6.82 -9.76
N PRO A 28 7.88 -6.57 -11.01
CA PRO A 28 8.43 -5.28 -11.45
C PRO A 28 7.42 -4.12 -11.39
N ASN A 29 6.13 -4.40 -11.27
CA ASN A 29 5.08 -3.39 -11.10
C ASN A 29 4.77 -3.10 -9.62
N ILE A 30 5.48 -3.73 -8.68
CA ILE A 30 5.35 -3.47 -7.24
C ILE A 30 6.64 -2.81 -6.75
N HIS A 31 6.56 -1.53 -6.41
CA HIS A 31 7.70 -0.73 -5.96
C HIS A 31 7.59 -0.45 -4.48
N ILE A 32 8.47 -1.03 -3.70
CA ILE A 32 8.51 -0.87 -2.23
C ILE A 32 9.81 -0.18 -1.85
N GLU A 33 9.69 0.89 -1.07
CA GLU A 33 10.85 1.62 -0.54
C GLU A 33 11.36 1.01 0.78
N ASP A 34 12.51 1.53 1.24
CA ASP A 34 13.25 1.01 2.39
C ASP A 34 12.45 1.03 3.70
N TYR A 35 12.72 0.06 4.56
CA TYR A 35 12.15 -0.07 5.92
C TYR A 35 10.64 -0.27 6.00
N THR A 36 9.95 -0.46 4.89
CA THR A 36 8.53 -0.83 4.90
C THR A 36 8.38 -2.30 5.26
N ILE A 37 7.58 -2.54 6.31
CA ILE A 37 7.36 -3.87 6.87
C ILE A 37 5.93 -4.37 6.63
N TYR A 38 5.82 -5.68 6.51
CA TYR A 38 4.57 -6.41 6.52
C TYR A 38 4.62 -7.48 7.61
N ASN A 39 3.58 -7.53 8.44
CA ASN A 39 3.42 -8.58 9.45
C ASN A 39 2.23 -9.47 9.09
N ASP A 40 2.44 -10.78 9.04
CA ASP A 40 1.39 -11.78 8.85
C ASP A 40 1.64 -12.98 9.78
N PHE A 41 0.68 -13.23 10.67
CA PHE A 41 0.69 -14.35 11.60
C PHE A 41 -0.26 -15.49 11.16
N VAL A 42 -0.89 -15.35 9.98
CA VAL A 42 -1.82 -16.35 9.41
C VAL A 42 -1.16 -17.11 8.26
N HIS A 43 -0.41 -16.37 7.40
CA HIS A 43 0.27 -16.93 6.24
C HIS A 43 1.76 -16.60 6.29
N ASP A 44 2.54 -17.18 5.38
CA ASP A 44 3.93 -16.77 5.21
C ASP A 44 3.98 -15.31 4.69
N PRO A 45 4.58 -14.36 5.42
CA PRO A 45 4.62 -12.95 5.00
C PRO A 45 5.40 -12.73 3.70
N ARG A 46 6.21 -13.71 3.27
CA ARG A 46 6.92 -13.67 1.99
C ARG A 46 5.99 -13.84 0.78
N ASP A 47 4.81 -14.40 1.00
CA ASP A 47 3.77 -14.57 -0.04
C ASP A 47 2.88 -13.32 -0.20
N PHE A 48 3.40 -12.11 0.16
CA PHE A 48 2.66 -10.85 0.10
C PHE A 48 2.01 -10.60 -1.27
N GLU A 49 2.75 -10.78 -2.36
CA GLU A 49 2.24 -10.58 -3.72
C GLU A 49 0.99 -11.44 -3.97
N LYS A 50 1.06 -12.71 -3.62
CA LYS A 50 -0.04 -13.67 -3.81
C LYS A 50 -1.23 -13.41 -2.90
N ASN A 51 -0.96 -13.11 -1.63
CA ASN A 51 -2.01 -13.06 -0.60
C ASN A 51 -2.65 -11.69 -0.46
N ASN A 52 -1.94 -10.60 -0.82
CA ASN A 52 -2.35 -9.23 -0.50
C ASN A 52 -2.59 -8.37 -1.74
N VAL A 53 -1.94 -8.66 -2.89
CA VAL A 53 -2.05 -7.90 -4.13
C VAL A 53 -2.98 -8.66 -5.08
N LEU A 54 -4.25 -8.21 -5.17
CA LEU A 54 -5.31 -8.98 -5.80
C LEU A 54 -5.76 -8.34 -7.12
N TYR A 55 -6.04 -9.19 -8.12
CA TYR A 55 -6.46 -8.77 -9.46
C TYR A 55 -5.43 -7.90 -10.19
N HIS A 56 -4.15 -8.07 -9.85
CA HIS A 56 -3.03 -7.39 -10.46
C HIS A 56 -2.48 -8.23 -11.61
N TYR A 57 -2.69 -7.79 -12.83
CA TYR A 57 -2.26 -8.49 -14.02
C TYR A 57 -1.41 -7.58 -14.91
N PRO A 58 -0.28 -8.08 -15.48
CA PRO A 58 0.65 -7.26 -16.26
C PRO A 58 0.01 -6.50 -17.43
N ILE A 59 -1.09 -7.02 -17.98
CA ILE A 59 -1.81 -6.39 -19.10
C ILE A 59 -2.37 -5.00 -18.76
N ASN A 60 -2.59 -4.69 -17.47
CA ASN A 60 -3.11 -3.38 -17.05
C ASN A 60 -2.03 -2.31 -16.99
N GLY A 61 -0.79 -2.70 -16.71
CA GLY A 61 0.31 -1.77 -16.45
C GLY A 61 0.13 -0.90 -15.20
N ASP A 62 -0.86 -1.22 -14.35
CA ASP A 62 -1.08 -0.54 -13.06
C ASP A 62 -0.06 -1.02 -12.01
N ARG A 63 0.30 -0.14 -11.07
CA ARG A 63 1.39 -0.35 -10.13
C ARG A 63 0.93 -0.21 -8.70
N LEU A 64 1.62 -0.95 -7.81
CA LEU A 64 1.61 -0.70 -6.37
C LEU A 64 2.90 0.04 -6.00
N ILE A 65 2.78 1.24 -5.46
CA ILE A 65 3.91 2.06 -5.04
C ILE A 65 3.78 2.32 -3.54
N ILE A 66 4.75 1.90 -2.74
CA ILE A 66 4.75 2.10 -1.28
C ILE A 66 6.04 2.76 -0.85
N GLY A 67 5.92 3.87 -0.14
CA GLY A 67 7.03 4.65 0.39
C GLY A 67 7.79 3.95 1.52
N LYS A 68 8.65 4.72 2.20
CA LYS A 68 9.52 4.26 3.29
C LYS A 68 8.78 4.16 4.63
N PHE A 69 9.26 3.28 5.49
CA PHE A 69 8.82 3.19 6.90
C PHE A 69 7.32 2.91 7.08
N CYS A 70 6.66 2.33 6.09
CA CYS A 70 5.27 1.92 6.24
C CYS A 70 5.17 0.66 7.10
N SER A 71 4.08 0.56 7.84
CA SER A 71 3.73 -0.63 8.62
C SER A 71 2.41 -1.20 8.12
N ILE A 72 2.46 -2.40 7.55
CA ILE A 72 1.31 -3.07 6.95
C ILE A 72 0.96 -4.28 7.80
N ALA A 73 -0.25 -4.30 8.33
CA ALA A 73 -0.72 -5.39 9.18
C ALA A 73 -1.27 -6.57 8.38
N CYS A 74 -1.34 -7.71 9.06
CA CYS A 74 -1.87 -8.96 8.54
C CYS A 74 -3.21 -8.78 7.84
N GLY A 75 -3.36 -9.44 6.70
CA GLY A 75 -4.60 -9.49 5.94
C GLY A 75 -4.97 -8.22 5.16
N ALA A 76 -4.17 -7.15 5.20
CA ALA A 76 -4.40 -5.97 4.37
C ALA A 76 -4.43 -6.35 2.87
N LYS A 77 -5.35 -5.78 2.08
CA LYS A 77 -5.52 -6.10 0.66
C LYS A 77 -5.41 -4.86 -0.22
N PHE A 78 -4.74 -5.02 -1.35
CA PHE A 78 -4.63 -4.04 -2.41
C PHE A 78 -5.36 -4.59 -3.63
N ILE A 79 -6.53 -4.00 -3.94
CA ILE A 79 -7.39 -4.45 -5.04
C ILE A 79 -7.04 -3.66 -6.29
N PHE A 80 -6.73 -4.35 -7.39
CA PHE A 80 -6.34 -3.72 -8.63
C PHE A 80 -7.47 -3.66 -9.66
N ASN A 81 -7.21 -2.98 -10.76
CA ASN A 81 -8.24 -2.57 -11.72
C ASN A 81 -9.03 -3.72 -12.35
N SER A 82 -8.45 -4.90 -12.51
CA SER A 82 -9.17 -6.06 -13.05
C SER A 82 -10.29 -6.61 -12.12
N ALA A 83 -10.38 -6.11 -10.88
CA ALA A 83 -11.53 -6.38 -10.00
C ALA A 83 -12.75 -5.51 -10.34
N ASN A 84 -12.58 -4.44 -11.12
CA ASN A 84 -13.68 -3.55 -11.49
C ASN A 84 -14.35 -4.07 -12.76
N HIS A 85 -15.66 -4.01 -12.81
CA HIS A 85 -16.40 -4.23 -14.05
C HIS A 85 -16.75 -2.88 -14.70
N THR A 86 -16.81 -2.84 -16.02
CA THR A 86 -17.19 -1.64 -16.76
C THR A 86 -18.69 -1.35 -16.54
N LEU A 87 -19.00 -0.24 -15.87
CA LEU A 87 -20.36 0.15 -15.55
C LEU A 87 -21.07 0.90 -16.69
N SER A 88 -20.36 1.36 -17.71
CA SER A 88 -20.91 2.02 -18.91
C SER A 88 -21.39 1.01 -19.95
N SER A 89 -21.17 -0.28 -19.76
CA SER A 89 -21.73 -1.35 -20.60
C SER A 89 -23.18 -1.65 -20.22
N ILE A 90 -23.97 -2.16 -21.19
CA ILE A 90 -25.34 -2.65 -20.95
C ILE A 90 -25.35 -3.77 -19.89
N SER A 91 -24.28 -4.59 -19.85
CA SER A 91 -24.12 -5.67 -18.87
C SER A 91 -22.83 -5.48 -18.09
N THR A 92 -22.84 -5.82 -16.81
CA THR A 92 -21.64 -5.90 -15.99
C THR A 92 -20.91 -7.23 -16.16
N TYR A 93 -21.44 -8.18 -16.95
CA TYR A 93 -20.74 -9.42 -17.26
C TYR A 93 -19.52 -9.13 -18.15
N PRO A 94 -18.32 -9.63 -17.78
CA PRO A 94 -17.07 -9.25 -18.44
C PRO A 94 -16.83 -10.05 -19.74
N PHE A 95 -17.72 -9.97 -20.71
CA PHE A 95 -17.62 -10.68 -21.99
C PHE A 95 -16.23 -10.63 -22.64
N PRO A 96 -15.50 -9.50 -22.62
CA PRO A 96 -14.19 -9.45 -23.27
C PRO A 96 -13.14 -10.38 -22.65
N ILE A 97 -13.30 -10.81 -21.39
CA ILE A 97 -12.41 -11.81 -20.76
C ILE A 97 -12.59 -13.19 -21.40
N PHE A 98 -13.81 -13.51 -21.82
CA PHE A 98 -14.17 -14.78 -22.42
C PHE A 98 -14.20 -14.69 -23.94
N PHE A 99 -13.22 -13.98 -24.51
CA PHE A 99 -13.16 -13.62 -25.93
C PHE A 99 -13.25 -14.81 -26.88
N GLU A 100 -12.72 -15.98 -26.53
CA GLU A 100 -12.78 -17.19 -27.33
C GLU A 100 -14.22 -17.74 -27.44
N GLU A 101 -14.95 -17.78 -26.33
CA GLU A 101 -16.32 -18.27 -26.30
C GLU A 101 -17.29 -17.36 -27.07
N TRP A 102 -17.02 -16.05 -27.06
CA TRP A 102 -17.90 -15.03 -27.64
C TRP A 102 -17.40 -14.48 -28.98
N ASP A 103 -16.40 -15.11 -29.58
CA ASP A 103 -15.78 -14.68 -30.85
C ASP A 103 -15.42 -13.19 -30.89
N LEU A 104 -14.78 -12.73 -29.82
CA LEU A 104 -14.35 -11.34 -29.62
C LEU A 104 -12.84 -11.20 -29.87
N ASP A 105 -12.41 -10.03 -30.33
CA ASP A 105 -10.98 -9.74 -30.48
C ASP A 105 -10.33 -9.64 -29.08
N VAL A 106 -9.29 -10.44 -28.85
CA VAL A 106 -8.49 -10.44 -27.60
C VAL A 106 -7.96 -9.04 -27.21
N LYS A 107 -7.76 -8.15 -28.21
CA LYS A 107 -7.37 -6.74 -27.96
C LYS A 107 -8.39 -5.97 -27.13
N ASN A 108 -9.61 -6.47 -27.04
CA ASN A 108 -10.67 -5.84 -26.25
C ASN A 108 -10.71 -6.30 -24.80
N ILE A 109 -9.84 -7.23 -24.36
CA ILE A 109 -9.87 -7.81 -23.01
C ILE A 109 -9.87 -6.74 -21.90
N THR A 110 -9.08 -5.68 -22.06
CA THR A 110 -9.00 -4.58 -21.08
C THR A 110 -10.25 -3.71 -21.04
N LYS A 111 -11.18 -3.85 -21.99
CA LYS A 111 -12.49 -3.16 -21.95
C LYS A 111 -13.47 -3.79 -20.96
N ALA A 112 -13.13 -4.96 -20.40
CA ALA A 112 -13.96 -5.64 -19.41
C ALA A 112 -14.03 -4.89 -18.08
N TRP A 113 -13.06 -4.02 -17.80
CA TRP A 113 -12.96 -3.26 -16.54
C TRP A 113 -12.58 -1.80 -16.75
N ALA A 114 -12.91 -0.97 -15.74
CA ALA A 114 -12.53 0.43 -15.70
C ALA A 114 -11.16 0.57 -15.01
N ASN A 115 -10.17 1.14 -15.71
CA ASN A 115 -8.86 1.44 -15.15
C ASN A 115 -8.89 2.78 -14.40
N LYS A 116 -8.57 2.77 -13.10
CA LYS A 116 -8.51 3.94 -12.22
C LYS A 116 -7.08 4.38 -11.91
N GLY A 117 -6.08 3.68 -12.43
CA GLY A 117 -4.66 3.97 -12.20
C GLY A 117 -4.05 3.18 -11.05
N ASP A 118 -2.86 3.63 -10.64
CA ASP A 118 -2.00 3.02 -9.63
C ASP A 118 -2.59 3.14 -8.22
N ILE A 119 -2.12 2.28 -7.30
CA ILE A 119 -2.26 2.50 -5.87
C ILE A 119 -0.94 3.08 -5.37
N VAL A 120 -1.00 4.26 -4.74
CA VAL A 120 0.16 4.99 -4.26
C VAL A 120 0.05 5.21 -2.74
N ILE A 121 1.01 4.68 -2.00
CA ILE A 121 1.11 4.82 -0.55
C ILE A 121 2.36 5.66 -0.26
N GLY A 122 2.20 6.76 0.47
CA GLY A 122 3.30 7.62 0.91
C GLY A 122 4.21 6.97 1.96
N ASN A 123 4.98 7.78 2.65
CA ASN A 123 5.92 7.33 3.68
C ASN A 123 5.25 7.34 5.06
N ASP A 124 5.76 6.56 6.03
CA ASP A 124 5.24 6.51 7.41
C ASP A 124 3.74 6.20 7.50
N VAL A 125 3.22 5.41 6.57
CA VAL A 125 1.80 5.02 6.55
C VAL A 125 1.58 3.76 7.39
N TRP A 126 0.58 3.80 8.25
CA TRP A 126 0.13 2.60 8.96
C TRP A 126 -1.16 2.07 8.35
N ILE A 127 -1.11 0.84 7.81
CA ILE A 127 -2.28 0.13 7.28
C ILE A 127 -2.69 -0.95 8.29
N GLY A 128 -3.86 -0.78 8.87
CA GLY A 128 -4.42 -1.65 9.89
C GLY A 128 -4.83 -3.03 9.38
N TYR A 129 -5.05 -3.93 10.32
CA TYR A 129 -5.44 -5.33 10.09
C TYR A 129 -6.66 -5.44 9.16
N GLU A 130 -6.55 -6.29 8.12
CA GLU A 130 -7.61 -6.54 7.13
C GLU A 130 -8.17 -5.28 6.43
N ALA A 131 -7.44 -4.19 6.38
CA ALA A 131 -7.85 -3.03 5.59
C ALA A 131 -7.79 -3.34 4.09
N VAL A 132 -8.70 -2.74 3.31
CA VAL A 132 -8.79 -2.94 1.86
C VAL A 132 -8.61 -1.61 1.15
N ILE A 133 -7.64 -1.55 0.24
CA ILE A 133 -7.33 -0.37 -0.57
C ILE A 133 -7.77 -0.62 -2.00
N PHE A 134 -8.56 0.31 -2.55
CA PHE A 134 -9.10 0.21 -3.90
C PHE A 134 -8.17 0.82 -4.95
N PRO A 135 -8.38 0.45 -6.26
CA PRO A 135 -7.57 0.96 -7.35
C PRO A 135 -7.64 2.48 -7.49
N GLY A 136 -6.52 3.09 -7.89
CA GLY A 136 -6.42 4.53 -8.13
C GLY A 136 -6.35 5.39 -6.87
N VAL A 137 -6.25 4.79 -5.68
CA VAL A 137 -6.19 5.51 -4.41
C VAL A 137 -4.76 5.96 -4.11
N THR A 138 -4.62 7.22 -3.71
CA THR A 138 -3.39 7.77 -3.13
C THR A 138 -3.57 7.98 -1.62
N ILE A 139 -2.65 7.41 -0.81
CA ILE A 139 -2.59 7.60 0.64
C ILE A 139 -1.36 8.44 0.96
N GLY A 140 -1.58 9.63 1.54
CA GLY A 140 -0.52 10.59 1.85
C GLY A 140 0.37 10.16 3.03
N ASP A 141 1.56 10.78 3.11
CA ASP A 141 2.56 10.52 4.15
C ASP A 141 1.96 10.59 5.55
N GLY A 142 2.37 9.68 6.42
CA GLY A 142 1.96 9.65 7.81
C GLY A 142 0.48 9.32 8.06
N ALA A 143 -0.29 8.92 7.05
CA ALA A 143 -1.69 8.53 7.22
C ALA A 143 -1.83 7.22 8.00
N VAL A 144 -3.00 7.04 8.61
CA VAL A 144 -3.37 5.81 9.33
C VAL A 144 -4.68 5.28 8.78
N ILE A 145 -4.64 4.05 8.31
CA ILE A 145 -5.82 3.31 7.84
C ILE A 145 -6.26 2.37 8.95
N GLY A 146 -7.44 2.59 9.48
CA GLY A 146 -7.99 1.78 10.57
C GLY A 146 -8.22 0.32 10.16
N THR A 147 -8.27 -0.56 11.16
CA THR A 147 -8.59 -1.98 10.99
C THR A 147 -9.88 -2.16 10.19
N ARG A 148 -9.87 -3.04 9.18
CA ARG A 148 -11.02 -3.36 8.31
C ARG A 148 -11.62 -2.15 7.58
N ALA A 149 -10.87 -1.09 7.41
CA ALA A 149 -11.33 0.06 6.63
C ALA A 149 -11.34 -0.26 5.13
N LEU A 150 -12.39 0.17 4.42
CA LEU A 150 -12.48 0.09 2.96
C LEU A 150 -12.16 1.46 2.36
N VAL A 151 -10.93 1.62 1.87
CA VAL A 151 -10.43 2.89 1.31
C VAL A 151 -10.74 2.95 -0.19
N THR A 152 -11.66 3.82 -0.56
CA THR A 152 -12.14 3.99 -1.95
C THR A 152 -11.84 5.37 -2.53
N LYS A 153 -11.20 6.26 -1.74
CA LYS A 153 -10.82 7.64 -2.10
C LYS A 153 -9.48 7.98 -1.49
N ASP A 154 -8.83 8.98 -2.03
CA ASP A 154 -7.55 9.48 -1.52
C ASP A 154 -7.63 9.88 -0.06
N VAL A 155 -6.54 9.60 0.66
CA VAL A 155 -6.38 9.94 2.07
C VAL A 155 -5.30 11.01 2.20
N PRO A 156 -5.64 12.22 2.68
CA PRO A 156 -4.66 13.29 2.85
C PRO A 156 -3.57 12.92 3.88
N PRO A 157 -2.38 13.53 3.80
CA PRO A 157 -1.30 13.27 4.75
C PRO A 157 -1.74 13.42 6.20
N TYR A 158 -1.16 12.61 7.07
CA TYR A 158 -1.38 12.61 8.53
C TYR A 158 -2.85 12.52 8.94
N THR A 159 -3.69 11.91 8.09
CA THR A 159 -5.11 11.69 8.38
C THR A 159 -5.36 10.27 8.84
N ILE A 160 -6.13 10.11 9.90
CA ILE A 160 -6.64 8.83 10.36
C ILE A 160 -8.01 8.61 9.73
N VAL A 161 -8.16 7.49 9.01
CA VAL A 161 -9.43 7.10 8.38
C VAL A 161 -9.87 5.73 8.87
N GLY A 162 -11.18 5.47 8.85
CA GLY A 162 -11.74 4.16 9.21
C GLY A 162 -13.16 3.99 8.73
N GLY A 163 -13.65 2.74 8.81
CA GLY A 163 -15.01 2.38 8.43
C GLY A 163 -15.17 1.88 6.99
N VAL A 164 -16.40 1.56 6.61
CA VAL A 164 -16.80 1.00 5.30
C VAL A 164 -17.95 1.83 4.74
N PRO A 165 -17.72 2.69 3.73
CA PRO A 165 -16.42 3.11 3.23
C PRO A 165 -15.65 3.96 4.25
N ALA A 166 -14.31 3.99 4.12
CA ALA A 166 -13.45 4.75 5.02
C ALA A 166 -13.74 6.26 4.94
N LYS A 167 -13.82 6.89 6.11
CA LYS A 167 -14.01 8.33 6.27
C LYS A 167 -12.96 8.89 7.22
N PRO A 168 -12.58 10.17 7.06
CA PRO A 168 -11.71 10.83 8.02
C PRO A 168 -12.31 10.82 9.42
N ILE A 169 -11.49 10.39 10.41
CA ILE A 169 -11.82 10.43 11.83
C ILE A 169 -11.22 11.71 12.44
N ARG A 170 -9.91 11.93 12.21
CA ARG A 170 -9.18 13.12 12.65
C ARG A 170 -7.82 13.22 11.96
N LYS A 171 -7.17 14.36 12.09
CA LYS A 171 -5.75 14.51 11.82
C LYS A 171 -4.92 13.97 12.99
N ARG A 172 -3.67 13.53 12.74
CA ARG A 172 -2.72 13.11 13.77
C ARG A 172 -2.23 14.33 14.56
N PHE A 173 -2.02 15.45 13.88
CA PHE A 173 -1.44 16.70 14.39
C PHE A 173 -2.22 17.90 13.87
N ASP A 174 -1.94 19.08 14.40
CA ASP A 174 -2.40 20.37 13.87
C ASP A 174 -1.77 20.68 12.50
N PRO A 175 -2.35 21.62 11.72
CA PRO A 175 -1.89 21.91 10.37
C PRO A 175 -0.42 22.37 10.30
N GLU A 176 0.03 23.18 11.26
CA GLU A 176 1.41 23.72 11.28
C GLU A 176 2.42 22.60 11.49
N THR A 177 2.12 21.69 12.41
CA THR A 177 2.93 20.48 12.66
C THR A 177 2.96 19.58 11.42
N ILE A 178 1.83 19.38 10.74
CA ILE A 178 1.77 18.59 9.51
C ILE A 178 2.66 19.21 8.42
N ASP A 179 2.56 20.50 8.21
CA ASP A 179 3.37 21.23 7.23
C ASP A 179 4.87 21.13 7.53
N LEU A 180 5.24 21.21 8.80
CA LEU A 180 6.62 21.04 9.25
C LEU A 180 7.12 19.62 8.97
N LEU A 181 6.35 18.60 9.30
CA LEU A 181 6.72 17.19 9.09
C LEU A 181 6.88 16.87 7.60
N LEU A 182 5.98 17.37 6.75
CA LEU A 182 6.05 17.19 5.30
C LEU A 182 7.27 17.88 4.68
N LYS A 183 7.70 19.04 5.22
CA LYS A 183 8.93 19.72 4.82
C LYS A 183 10.18 19.02 5.34
N THR A 184 10.12 18.49 6.55
CA THR A 184 11.24 17.82 7.24
C THR A 184 11.64 16.52 6.56
N LYS A 185 10.68 15.77 6.03
CA LYS A 185 10.87 14.46 5.35
C LYS A 185 11.85 13.56 6.11
N TRP A 186 11.58 13.33 7.38
CA TRP A 186 12.46 12.59 8.29
C TRP A 186 12.81 11.18 7.77
N TRP A 187 11.97 10.59 6.96
CA TRP A 187 12.20 9.30 6.31
C TRP A 187 13.35 9.30 5.28
N ASP A 188 13.84 10.48 4.91
CA ASP A 188 15.03 10.65 4.06
C ASP A 188 16.31 10.91 4.86
N TRP A 189 16.24 10.95 6.21
CA TRP A 189 17.41 11.15 7.05
C TRP A 189 18.30 9.89 7.10
N PRO A 190 19.59 10.06 7.31
CA PRO A 190 20.49 8.93 7.61
C PRO A 190 20.04 8.15 8.84
N LYS A 191 20.24 6.83 8.82
CA LYS A 191 19.82 5.90 9.89
C LYS A 191 20.26 6.35 11.29
N GLU A 192 21.50 6.85 11.41
CA GLU A 192 22.07 7.34 12.66
C GLU A 192 21.31 8.55 13.22
N ARG A 193 20.88 9.43 12.33
CA ARG A 193 20.05 10.59 12.71
C ARG A 193 18.68 10.14 13.17
N ILE A 194 18.03 9.22 12.47
CA ILE A 194 16.74 8.64 12.85
C ILE A 194 16.87 7.99 14.23
N ALA A 195 17.86 7.09 14.42
CA ALA A 195 18.07 6.40 15.67
C ALA A 195 18.25 7.37 16.86
N LYS A 196 19.01 8.44 16.67
CA LYS A 196 19.23 9.46 17.71
C LYS A 196 17.93 10.19 18.12
N HIS A 197 17.01 10.43 17.17
CA HIS A 197 15.78 11.20 17.44
C HIS A 197 14.63 10.35 17.97
N PHE A 198 14.59 9.07 17.63
CA PHE A 198 13.51 8.15 17.99
C PHE A 198 13.86 7.15 19.10
N LEU A 199 15.04 7.28 19.74
CA LEU A 199 15.38 6.46 20.89
C LEU A 199 14.57 6.89 22.15
N PRO A 200 14.20 5.93 23.01
CA PRO A 200 13.33 6.17 24.17
C PRO A 200 13.84 7.15 25.22
N ASN A 201 15.11 7.53 25.17
CA ASN A 201 15.75 8.46 26.12
C ASN A 201 15.70 9.93 25.71
N SER A 202 15.13 10.27 24.57
CA SER A 202 14.82 11.66 24.29
C SER A 202 13.54 12.00 25.04
N SER A 203 13.62 12.86 26.04
CA SER A 203 12.49 13.37 26.84
C SER A 203 11.48 14.20 26.04
N ARG A 204 11.43 13.99 24.73
CA ARG A 204 10.47 14.54 23.80
C ARG A 204 9.87 13.39 23.00
N VAL A 205 8.95 12.72 23.65
CA VAL A 205 7.98 11.88 22.95
C VAL A 205 6.98 12.83 22.30
N TRP A 206 6.98 12.84 20.97
CA TRP A 206 5.83 13.12 20.07
C TRP A 206 4.91 14.26 20.47
#